data_8fb9c226e47f5cb8f6c522e3f69e5857
#
_entry.id   8fb9c226e47f5cb8f6c522e3f69e5857
#
_cell.length_a   1.000
_cell.length_b   1.000
_cell.length_c   1.000
_cell.angle_alpha   90.00
_cell.angle_beta   90.00
_cell.angle_gamma   90.00
#
_symmetry.space_group_name_H-M   'P 1'
#
loop_
_entity.id
_entity.type
_entity.pdbx_description
1 polymer ?
#
loop_
_entity_poly.entity_id
_entity_poly.type
_entity_poly.pdbx_seq_one_letter_code
_entity_poly.pdbx_strand_id
1 'polypeptide(L)'
;MKRALGFTAAASLAGVLVWKLWPKPAPDSPAPQAPSADSQAQPRGPERREVAPSAPPANVRRAAAQAPPSSPWAELNNEAVAALERGELERAVDLFEQCHAGASDERVFARNLAEALARLAVRDHELERPCTGCVEKLERAVQLAPERGDLAQLLERWRKELATESEFHRVQSTHFELAYEVWREGLVDQSADLLAALEVHYVELARIFDVRPGERARIPVSLYRPAEFANITGLAEWAGASYDGVIRAPVAEERSLGATFDELLRHELIHAFVREAGGRDVPGWLNEGLAQWLQRSPAEDVRRARSALRGQPWIELSSLRGSLTSLPDTPTVTRAYAQSLAFCAYLDEQHGRGVLLAMVAGCKRGESVDATFQSWTRLRLAEAEALFRAGL
;
A
#
# COMPACT_ATOMS: atom_id res chain seq x y z
N MET A 1 -5.13 13.59 -23.11
CA MET A 1 -5.64 13.49 -21.72
C MET A 1 -4.89 12.35 -21.05
N LYS A 2 -3.90 12.69 -20.23
CA LYS A 2 -3.03 11.69 -19.55
C LYS A 2 -3.73 11.24 -18.28
N ARG A 3 -4.25 10.01 -18.22
CA ARG A 3 -4.67 9.38 -16.98
C ARG A 3 -3.42 8.85 -16.28
N ALA A 4 -3.01 9.53 -15.23
CA ALA A 4 -2.07 9.01 -14.26
C ALA A 4 -2.83 7.99 -13.39
N LEU A 5 -2.54 6.70 -13.56
CA LEU A 5 -2.94 5.64 -12.65
C LEU A 5 -1.72 5.30 -11.81
N GLY A 6 -1.58 5.93 -10.69
CA GLY A 6 -0.62 5.56 -9.65
C GLY A 6 -1.28 4.64 -8.65
N PHE A 7 -0.52 3.71 -8.09
CA PHE A 7 -0.90 3.17 -6.83
C PHE A 7 -0.27 1.92 -6.40
N THR A 8 -0.19 1.69 -5.24
CA THR A 8 -0.31 1.79 -3.81
C THR A 8 0.33 0.58 -3.17
N ALA A 9 1.31 0.73 -2.36
CA ALA A 9 1.66 -0.28 -1.39
C ALA A 9 2.68 0.16 -0.33
N ALA A 10 2.79 1.40 0.02
CA ALA A 10 3.74 1.76 1.06
C ALA A 10 3.26 2.88 1.97
N ALA A 11 1.95 2.94 2.17
CA ALA A 11 1.37 4.15 2.73
C ALA A 11 0.67 3.98 4.08
N SER A 12 0.57 2.77 4.61
CA SER A 12 -0.39 2.50 5.64
C SER A 12 -0.10 3.08 7.00
N LEU A 13 1.10 3.52 7.30
CA LEU A 13 1.46 3.74 8.68
C LEU A 13 1.88 5.10 9.12
N ALA A 14 2.21 5.98 8.22
CA ALA A 14 2.32 7.39 8.59
C ALA A 14 1.03 7.86 9.30
N GLY A 15 -0.13 7.33 8.89
CA GLY A 15 -1.42 7.64 9.50
C GLY A 15 -1.60 7.15 10.92
N VAL A 16 -1.26 5.91 11.22
CA VAL A 16 -1.49 5.34 12.58
C VAL A 16 -0.53 5.94 13.59
N LEU A 17 0.73 6.15 13.24
CA LEU A 17 1.70 6.76 14.15
C LEU A 17 1.56 8.29 14.22
N VAL A 18 1.32 8.99 13.12
CA VAL A 18 1.02 10.42 13.14
C VAL A 18 -0.23 10.69 13.96
N TRP A 19 -1.23 9.80 13.86
CA TRP A 19 -2.45 9.91 14.67
C TRP A 19 -2.21 9.62 16.16
N LYS A 20 -1.40 8.62 16.52
CA LYS A 20 -1.04 8.30 17.92
C LYS A 20 -0.05 9.29 18.54
N LEU A 21 0.75 9.98 17.73
CA LEU A 21 1.67 11.05 18.13
C LEU A 21 1.03 12.44 18.06
N TRP A 22 -0.24 12.55 17.65
CA TRP A 22 -0.97 13.81 17.70
C TRP A 22 -0.96 14.35 19.15
N PRO A 23 -0.50 15.59 19.39
CA PRO A 23 -0.46 16.13 20.73
C PRO A 23 -1.88 16.11 21.33
N LYS A 24 -2.03 15.43 22.45
CA LYS A 24 -3.29 15.47 23.22
C LYS A 24 -3.57 16.94 23.53
N PRO A 25 -4.80 17.46 23.30
CA PRO A 25 -5.13 18.79 23.74
C PRO A 25 -4.89 18.88 25.25
N ALA A 26 -4.12 19.89 25.66
CA ALA A 26 -3.93 20.17 27.07
C ALA A 26 -5.30 20.44 27.70
N PRO A 27 -5.56 19.94 28.91
CA PRO A 27 -6.79 20.30 29.61
C PRO A 27 -6.80 21.80 29.86
N ASP A 28 -7.85 22.47 29.39
CA ASP A 28 -8.24 23.86 29.65
C ASP A 28 -7.10 24.88 29.88
N SER A 29 -6.56 25.43 28.79
CA SER A 29 -5.79 26.68 28.85
C SER A 29 -6.58 27.82 28.22
N PRO A 30 -6.61 29.01 28.83
CA PRO A 30 -7.35 30.15 28.29
C PRO A 30 -6.77 30.62 26.95
N ALA A 31 -7.64 31.21 26.14
CA ALA A 31 -7.33 31.67 24.78
C ALA A 31 -6.08 32.57 24.72
N PRO A 32 -5.19 32.37 23.72
CA PRO A 32 -4.00 33.19 23.58
C PRO A 32 -4.36 34.61 23.14
N GLN A 33 -3.86 35.60 23.91
CA GLN A 33 -3.82 37.00 23.49
C GLN A 33 -2.83 37.20 22.35
N ALA A 34 -3.17 38.02 21.38
CA ALA A 34 -2.35 38.36 20.24
C ALA A 34 -0.98 38.93 20.63
N PRO A 35 0.13 38.51 20.04
CA PRO A 35 1.43 39.12 20.29
C PRO A 35 1.58 40.40 19.50
N SER A 36 2.00 41.45 20.21
CA SER A 36 2.50 42.72 19.69
C SER A 36 3.84 42.49 18.97
N ALA A 37 3.98 43.13 17.81
CA ALA A 37 5.17 43.12 17.00
C ALA A 37 6.35 43.76 17.75
N ASP A 38 7.46 43.07 17.87
CA ASP A 38 8.78 43.68 17.74
C ASP A 38 9.83 42.66 17.23
N SER A 39 10.58 43.18 16.30
CA SER A 39 11.57 42.61 15.46
C SER A 39 12.85 42.18 16.19
N GLN A 40 13.47 41.05 15.80
CA GLN A 40 14.91 41.04 15.53
C GLN A 40 15.28 39.74 14.74
N ALA A 41 15.82 39.97 13.55
CA ALA A 41 16.30 38.96 12.64
C ALA A 41 17.62 38.32 13.16
N GLN A 42 17.68 36.98 13.18
CA GLN A 42 18.93 36.24 13.30
C GLN A 42 19.25 35.51 11.99
N PRO A 43 20.53 35.32 11.64
CA PRO A 43 20.94 34.86 10.31
C PRO A 43 20.64 33.37 10.11
N ARG A 44 20.10 33.05 8.94
CA ARG A 44 19.81 31.70 8.46
C ARG A 44 21.10 30.93 8.20
N GLY A 45 21.29 29.81 8.90
CA GLY A 45 22.25 28.78 8.54
C GLY A 45 21.85 28.05 7.27
N PRO A 46 22.75 27.29 6.62
CA PRO A 46 22.47 26.69 5.32
C PRO A 46 21.32 25.68 5.41
N GLU A 47 20.32 25.87 4.56
CA GLU A 47 19.18 24.99 4.39
C GLU A 47 19.69 23.57 4.02
N ARG A 48 19.51 22.63 4.93
CA ARG A 48 19.53 21.21 4.57
C ARG A 48 18.34 21.01 3.61
N ARG A 49 18.65 20.73 2.38
CA ARG A 49 17.70 20.20 1.40
C ARG A 49 17.17 18.87 1.97
N GLU A 50 15.99 18.89 2.57
CA GLU A 50 15.24 17.67 2.86
C GLU A 50 14.98 16.99 1.51
N VAL A 51 15.65 15.87 1.30
CA VAL A 51 15.30 14.93 0.24
C VAL A 51 13.98 14.31 0.68
N ALA A 52 12.90 14.69 0.01
CA ALA A 52 11.61 14.04 0.21
C ALA A 52 11.80 12.52 0.05
N PRO A 53 11.24 11.69 0.95
CA PRO A 53 11.31 10.25 0.83
C PRO A 53 10.73 9.86 -0.53
N SER A 54 11.52 9.17 -1.34
CA SER A 54 11.08 8.65 -2.62
C SER A 54 9.92 7.68 -2.35
N ALA A 55 8.74 8.05 -2.80
CA ALA A 55 7.59 7.15 -2.77
C ALA A 55 7.98 5.82 -3.45
N PRO A 56 7.53 4.68 -2.93
CA PRO A 56 7.77 3.40 -3.60
C PRO A 56 7.22 3.46 -5.02
N PRO A 57 7.84 2.72 -5.97
CA PRO A 57 7.53 2.84 -7.37
C PRO A 57 6.04 2.57 -7.62
N ALA A 58 5.37 3.59 -8.11
CA ALA A 58 4.01 3.49 -8.57
C ALA A 58 3.91 2.44 -9.67
N ASN A 59 2.93 1.59 -9.53
CA ASN A 59 2.37 0.67 -10.50
C ASN A 59 3.29 0.23 -11.66
N VAL A 60 3.94 -0.91 -11.49
CA VAL A 60 4.79 -1.56 -12.51
C VAL A 60 4.01 -1.88 -13.81
N ARG A 61 2.67 -1.83 -13.76
CA ARG A 61 1.82 -2.18 -14.89
C ARG A 61 1.71 -1.04 -15.90
N ARG A 62 2.33 -1.20 -17.06
CA ARG A 62 2.01 -0.44 -18.28
C ARG A 62 1.18 -1.30 -19.23
N ALA A 63 0.30 -0.67 -20.00
CA ALA A 63 -0.34 -1.35 -21.11
C ALA A 63 0.72 -1.77 -22.14
N ALA A 64 0.73 -3.02 -22.53
CA ALA A 64 1.58 -3.50 -23.61
C ALA A 64 1.13 -2.87 -24.95
N ALA A 65 2.08 -2.52 -25.79
CA ALA A 65 1.81 -1.88 -27.06
C ALA A 65 1.58 -2.91 -28.17
N GLN A 66 0.61 -2.61 -29.04
CA GLN A 66 0.45 -3.35 -30.29
C GLN A 66 1.64 -3.09 -31.22
N ALA A 67 2.08 -4.12 -31.95
CA ALA A 67 3.11 -3.98 -32.95
C ALA A 67 2.59 -3.20 -34.18
N PRO A 68 3.48 -2.51 -34.94
CA PRO A 68 3.10 -1.92 -36.21
C PRO A 68 2.50 -2.99 -37.15
N PRO A 69 1.42 -2.70 -37.88
CA PRO A 69 0.77 -3.67 -38.78
C PRO A 69 1.68 -4.23 -39.88
N SER A 70 2.78 -3.54 -40.18
CA SER A 70 3.79 -3.96 -41.15
C SER A 70 4.81 -4.96 -40.60
N SER A 71 4.84 -5.19 -39.30
CA SER A 71 5.77 -6.18 -38.72
C SER A 71 5.29 -7.61 -38.95
N PRO A 72 6.14 -8.53 -39.39
CA PRO A 72 5.80 -9.95 -39.54
C PRO A 72 5.48 -10.60 -38.16
N TRP A 73 5.84 -9.95 -37.07
CA TRP A 73 5.61 -10.37 -35.69
C TRP A 73 4.36 -9.74 -35.04
N ALA A 74 3.57 -8.93 -35.81
CA ALA A 74 2.44 -8.20 -35.26
C ALA A 74 1.36 -9.11 -34.66
N GLU A 75 1.02 -10.20 -35.35
CA GLU A 75 0.02 -11.15 -34.88
C GLU A 75 0.46 -11.84 -33.59
N LEU A 76 1.72 -12.31 -33.53
CA LEU A 76 2.29 -12.95 -32.35
C LEU A 76 2.37 -11.98 -31.15
N ASN A 77 2.79 -10.73 -31.39
CA ASN A 77 2.77 -9.70 -30.35
C ASN A 77 1.35 -9.43 -29.82
N ASN A 78 0.35 -9.37 -30.70
CA ASN A 78 -1.02 -9.12 -30.28
C ASN A 78 -1.59 -10.31 -29.48
N GLU A 79 -1.22 -11.55 -29.84
CA GLU A 79 -1.53 -12.72 -29.02
C GLU A 79 -0.88 -12.62 -27.63
N ALA A 80 0.40 -12.23 -27.57
CA ALA A 80 1.12 -12.03 -26.32
C ALA A 80 0.48 -10.93 -25.44
N VAL A 81 0.06 -9.81 -26.04
CA VAL A 81 -0.70 -8.74 -25.34
C VAL A 81 -1.99 -9.30 -24.75
N ALA A 82 -2.75 -10.07 -25.54
CA ALA A 82 -3.99 -10.68 -25.07
C ALA A 82 -3.74 -11.70 -23.93
N ALA A 83 -2.66 -12.50 -24.00
CA ALA A 83 -2.24 -13.38 -22.90
C ALA A 83 -1.90 -12.59 -21.63
N LEU A 84 -1.14 -11.48 -21.77
CA LEU A 84 -0.77 -10.61 -20.67
C LEU A 84 -2.01 -9.95 -19.99
N GLU A 85 -3.02 -9.56 -20.77
CA GLU A 85 -4.27 -9.00 -20.25
C GLU A 85 -5.11 -10.03 -19.51
N ARG A 86 -5.08 -11.31 -19.96
CA ARG A 86 -5.74 -12.42 -19.26
C ARG A 86 -4.97 -12.90 -18.02
N GLY A 87 -3.75 -12.38 -17.77
CA GLY A 87 -2.91 -12.80 -16.66
C GLY A 87 -2.15 -14.12 -16.90
N GLU A 88 -2.08 -14.61 -18.13
CA GLU A 88 -1.28 -15.77 -18.56
C GLU A 88 0.20 -15.35 -18.72
N LEU A 89 0.84 -15.02 -17.58
CA LEU A 89 2.11 -14.28 -17.57
C LEU A 89 3.26 -15.05 -18.22
N GLU A 90 3.40 -16.34 -17.94
CA GLU A 90 4.44 -17.18 -18.53
C GLU A 90 4.27 -17.26 -20.05
N ARG A 91 3.04 -17.51 -20.51
CA ARG A 91 2.75 -17.54 -21.94
C ARG A 91 3.04 -16.20 -22.61
N ALA A 92 2.69 -15.09 -21.96
CA ALA A 92 2.99 -13.76 -22.48
C ALA A 92 4.50 -13.53 -22.62
N VAL A 93 5.29 -13.94 -21.62
CA VAL A 93 6.76 -13.87 -21.68
C VAL A 93 7.29 -14.69 -22.85
N ASP A 94 6.88 -15.97 -22.99
CA ASP A 94 7.33 -16.86 -24.05
C ASP A 94 7.04 -16.29 -25.45
N LEU A 95 5.85 -15.73 -25.67
CA LEU A 95 5.46 -15.13 -26.93
C LEU A 95 6.23 -13.82 -27.21
N PHE A 96 6.42 -12.96 -26.21
CA PHE A 96 7.22 -11.74 -26.39
C PHE A 96 8.70 -12.04 -26.57
N GLU A 97 9.25 -13.12 -25.99
CA GLU A 97 10.61 -13.57 -26.24
C GLU A 97 10.81 -13.96 -27.71
N GLN A 98 9.86 -14.67 -28.31
CA GLN A 98 9.89 -15.01 -29.72
C GLN A 98 9.85 -13.77 -30.62
N CYS A 99 8.98 -12.79 -30.29
CA CYS A 99 8.93 -11.52 -31.02
C CYS A 99 10.26 -10.75 -30.93
N HIS A 100 10.82 -10.65 -29.72
CA HIS A 100 12.08 -9.94 -29.49
C HIS A 100 13.28 -10.65 -30.12
N ALA A 101 13.31 -11.98 -30.12
CA ALA A 101 14.37 -12.76 -30.79
C ALA A 101 14.30 -12.60 -32.30
N GLY A 102 13.10 -12.50 -32.88
CA GLY A 102 12.90 -12.36 -34.32
C GLY A 102 13.12 -10.94 -34.87
N ALA A 103 12.99 -9.91 -34.01
CA ALA A 103 13.15 -8.52 -34.39
C ALA A 103 13.66 -7.69 -33.18
N SER A 104 14.90 -7.93 -32.78
CA SER A 104 15.52 -7.34 -31.58
C SER A 104 15.71 -5.82 -31.63
N ASP A 105 15.69 -5.23 -32.81
CA ASP A 105 15.77 -3.80 -33.06
C ASP A 105 14.42 -3.07 -32.90
N GLU A 106 13.31 -3.80 -32.89
CA GLU A 106 12.00 -3.24 -32.63
C GLU A 106 11.77 -3.01 -31.13
N ARG A 107 11.93 -1.77 -30.68
CA ARG A 107 11.78 -1.37 -29.25
C ARG A 107 10.45 -1.76 -28.63
N VAL A 108 9.39 -1.92 -29.41
CA VAL A 108 8.06 -2.31 -28.88
C VAL A 108 8.11 -3.71 -28.26
N PHE A 109 8.82 -4.66 -28.87
CA PHE A 109 8.93 -6.02 -28.35
C PHE A 109 9.77 -6.08 -27.09
N ALA A 110 10.90 -5.37 -27.03
CA ALA A 110 11.70 -5.26 -25.82
C ALA A 110 10.90 -4.68 -24.65
N ARG A 111 10.10 -3.62 -24.89
CA ARG A 111 9.25 -2.99 -23.86
C ARG A 111 8.12 -3.90 -23.38
N ASN A 112 7.49 -4.63 -24.30
CA ASN A 112 6.42 -5.57 -23.96
C ASN A 112 6.96 -6.76 -23.17
N LEU A 113 8.11 -7.28 -23.56
CA LEU A 113 8.81 -8.32 -22.82
C LEU A 113 9.21 -7.84 -21.42
N ALA A 114 9.74 -6.62 -21.30
CA ALA A 114 10.07 -6.03 -20.01
C ALA A 114 8.84 -5.90 -19.10
N GLU A 115 7.69 -5.50 -19.64
CA GLU A 115 6.43 -5.43 -18.90
C GLU A 115 5.97 -6.81 -18.43
N ALA A 116 6.02 -7.82 -19.30
CA ALA A 116 5.61 -9.18 -18.96
C ALA A 116 6.53 -9.80 -17.89
N LEU A 117 7.87 -9.65 -18.04
CA LEU A 117 8.84 -10.09 -17.04
C LEU A 117 8.65 -9.39 -15.70
N ALA A 118 8.39 -8.08 -15.70
CA ALA A 118 8.15 -7.34 -14.48
C ALA A 118 6.87 -7.82 -13.76
N ARG A 119 5.79 -8.08 -14.50
CA ARG A 119 4.55 -8.62 -13.90
C ARG A 119 4.75 -10.03 -13.35
N LEU A 120 5.48 -10.87 -14.09
CA LEU A 120 5.83 -12.22 -13.65
C LEU A 120 6.69 -12.16 -12.38
N ALA A 121 7.71 -11.32 -12.36
CA ALA A 121 8.57 -11.13 -11.20
C ALA A 121 7.77 -10.65 -9.97
N VAL A 122 6.83 -9.71 -10.14
CA VAL A 122 5.97 -9.21 -9.04
C VAL A 122 5.08 -10.33 -8.50
N ARG A 123 4.46 -11.14 -9.36
CA ARG A 123 3.64 -12.27 -8.92
C ARG A 123 4.48 -13.29 -8.14
N ASP A 124 5.64 -13.66 -8.68
CA ASP A 124 6.50 -14.67 -8.08
C ASP A 124 7.06 -14.19 -6.73
N HIS A 125 7.41 -12.90 -6.61
CA HIS A 125 7.85 -12.29 -5.36
C HIS A 125 6.76 -12.28 -4.26
N GLU A 126 5.48 -12.30 -4.64
CA GLU A 126 4.38 -12.44 -3.70
C GLU A 126 4.16 -13.89 -3.23
N LEU A 127 4.63 -14.87 -4.02
CA LEU A 127 4.43 -16.29 -3.76
C LEU A 127 5.63 -16.95 -3.08
N GLU A 128 6.83 -16.45 -3.33
CA GLU A 128 8.09 -17.06 -2.87
C GLU A 128 9.04 -16.01 -2.32
N ARG A 129 9.58 -16.27 -1.12
CA ARG A 129 10.56 -15.38 -0.50
C ARG A 129 11.60 -16.18 0.31
N PRO A 130 12.89 -15.79 0.27
CA PRO A 130 13.46 -14.79 -0.64
C PRO A 130 13.42 -15.27 -2.09
N CYS A 131 13.22 -14.36 -3.05
CA CYS A 131 13.01 -14.71 -4.45
C CYS A 131 14.18 -14.24 -5.33
N THR A 132 15.22 -15.06 -5.47
CA THR A 132 16.35 -14.78 -6.37
C THR A 132 15.90 -14.68 -7.84
N GLY A 133 15.05 -15.60 -8.30
CA GLY A 133 14.53 -15.60 -9.67
C GLY A 133 13.67 -14.37 -10.01
N CYS A 134 13.09 -13.71 -9.01
CA CYS A 134 12.36 -12.44 -9.22
C CYS A 134 13.32 -11.29 -9.50
N VAL A 135 14.45 -11.24 -8.79
CA VAL A 135 15.51 -10.25 -9.02
C VAL A 135 16.08 -10.42 -10.44
N GLU A 136 16.38 -11.64 -10.87
CA GLU A 136 16.90 -11.95 -12.20
C GLU A 136 15.93 -11.52 -13.32
N LYS A 137 14.62 -11.84 -13.17
CA LYS A 137 13.59 -11.40 -14.12
C LYS A 137 13.51 -9.88 -14.21
N LEU A 138 13.59 -9.20 -13.06
CA LEU A 138 13.50 -7.76 -13.00
C LEU A 138 14.77 -7.08 -13.53
N GLU A 139 15.96 -7.66 -13.33
CA GLU A 139 17.22 -7.22 -13.95
C GLU A 139 17.10 -7.24 -15.48
N ARG A 140 16.59 -8.36 -16.03
CA ARG A 140 16.37 -8.47 -17.46
C ARG A 140 15.33 -7.45 -17.96
N ALA A 141 14.27 -7.21 -17.21
CA ALA A 141 13.27 -6.20 -17.57
C ALA A 141 13.87 -4.78 -17.61
N VAL A 142 14.74 -4.43 -16.67
CA VAL A 142 15.47 -3.14 -16.64
C VAL A 142 16.43 -3.03 -17.84
N GLN A 143 17.13 -4.11 -18.20
CA GLN A 143 18.01 -4.12 -19.38
C GLN A 143 17.24 -3.89 -20.69
N LEU A 144 16.05 -4.47 -20.82
CA LEU A 144 15.20 -4.35 -22.01
C LEU A 144 14.52 -2.97 -22.11
N ALA A 145 14.26 -2.31 -20.97
CA ALA A 145 13.58 -1.02 -20.90
C ALA A 145 14.26 -0.08 -19.88
N PRO A 146 15.51 0.39 -20.15
CA PRO A 146 16.29 1.19 -19.21
C PRO A 146 15.65 2.55 -18.88
N GLU A 147 14.74 3.04 -19.72
CA GLU A 147 13.96 4.23 -19.45
C GLU A 147 12.88 4.04 -18.35
N ARG A 148 12.65 2.79 -17.90
CA ARG A 148 11.70 2.44 -16.84
C ARG A 148 12.36 2.61 -15.47
N GLY A 149 12.49 3.87 -15.02
CA GLY A 149 13.04 4.18 -13.70
C GLY A 149 12.27 3.55 -12.53
N ASP A 150 10.99 3.25 -12.71
CA ASP A 150 10.16 2.51 -11.76
C ASP A 150 10.63 1.07 -11.56
N LEU A 151 11.03 0.37 -12.63
CA LEU A 151 11.58 -0.99 -12.54
C LEU A 151 12.98 -0.99 -11.89
N ALA A 152 13.80 0.01 -12.21
CA ALA A 152 15.12 0.15 -11.62
C ALA A 152 15.05 0.39 -10.09
N GLN A 153 14.11 1.23 -9.64
CA GLN A 153 13.87 1.45 -8.20
C GLN A 153 13.35 0.19 -7.49
N LEU A 154 12.45 -0.56 -8.15
CA LEU A 154 11.95 -1.81 -7.62
C LEU A 154 13.06 -2.86 -7.51
N LEU A 155 13.90 -2.98 -8.52
CA LEU A 155 15.06 -3.87 -8.54
C LEU A 155 16.03 -3.58 -7.39
N GLU A 156 16.36 -2.30 -7.19
CA GLU A 156 17.25 -1.87 -6.10
C GLU A 156 16.67 -2.24 -4.73
N ARG A 157 15.38 -2.05 -4.54
CA ARG A 157 14.70 -2.46 -3.31
C ARG A 157 14.76 -3.97 -3.10
N TRP A 158 14.44 -4.77 -4.12
CA TRP A 158 14.44 -6.23 -3.99
C TRP A 158 15.84 -6.83 -3.80
N ARG A 159 16.87 -6.20 -4.34
CA ARG A 159 18.27 -6.57 -4.05
C ARG A 159 18.59 -6.36 -2.57
N LYS A 160 18.16 -5.24 -1.99
CA LYS A 160 18.33 -4.97 -0.56
C LYS A 160 17.55 -5.96 0.31
N GLU A 161 16.30 -6.25 -0.05
CA GLU A 161 15.50 -7.26 0.61
C GLU A 161 16.17 -8.63 0.58
N LEU A 162 16.59 -9.07 -0.61
CA LEU A 162 17.24 -10.37 -0.78
C LEU A 162 18.52 -10.47 0.05
N ALA A 163 19.35 -9.43 0.05
CA ALA A 163 20.58 -9.38 0.83
C ALA A 163 20.32 -9.42 2.35
N THR A 164 19.25 -8.73 2.80
CA THR A 164 18.90 -8.67 4.23
C THR A 164 18.21 -9.95 4.69
N GLU A 165 17.28 -10.50 3.89
CA GLU A 165 16.44 -11.62 4.30
C GLU A 165 17.06 -13.01 4.04
N SER A 166 18.24 -13.09 3.38
CA SER A 166 18.92 -14.36 3.09
C SER A 166 19.23 -15.17 4.35
N GLU A 167 19.53 -14.50 5.46
CA GLU A 167 19.89 -15.10 6.74
C GLU A 167 18.72 -15.11 7.75
N PHE A 168 17.51 -14.70 7.35
CA PHE A 168 16.37 -14.63 8.23
C PHE A 168 15.91 -16.02 8.65
N HIS A 169 15.65 -16.17 9.95
CA HIS A 169 14.92 -17.31 10.49
C HIS A 169 13.46 -17.23 10.06
N ARG A 170 12.89 -18.39 9.64
CA ARG A 170 11.52 -18.47 9.14
C ARG A 170 10.71 -19.46 9.95
N VAL A 171 9.55 -19.02 10.41
CA VAL A 171 8.56 -19.85 11.10
C VAL A 171 7.21 -19.67 10.40
N GLN A 172 6.41 -20.71 10.42
CA GLN A 172 5.15 -20.73 9.67
C GLN A 172 3.98 -21.11 10.56
N SER A 173 2.83 -20.55 10.28
CA SER A 173 1.52 -21.00 10.76
C SER A 173 0.64 -21.44 9.58
N THR A 174 -0.66 -21.56 9.78
CA THR A 174 -1.59 -21.96 8.71
C THR A 174 -1.60 -20.94 7.57
N HIS A 175 -1.71 -19.65 7.91
CA HIS A 175 -1.89 -18.58 6.91
C HIS A 175 -0.69 -17.63 6.79
N PHE A 176 0.34 -17.75 7.64
CA PHE A 176 1.46 -16.82 7.68
C PHE A 176 2.81 -17.51 7.58
N GLU A 177 3.77 -16.80 6.97
CA GLU A 177 5.20 -17.06 7.10
C GLU A 177 5.86 -15.83 7.73
N LEU A 178 6.41 -15.99 8.92
CA LEU A 178 7.13 -14.95 9.65
C LEU A 178 8.63 -15.11 9.45
N ALA A 179 9.29 -14.06 8.94
CA ALA A 179 10.73 -14.00 8.71
C ALA A 179 11.35 -12.90 9.57
N TYR A 180 12.47 -13.21 10.24
CA TYR A 180 13.19 -12.26 11.11
C TYR A 180 14.63 -12.69 11.33
N GLU A 181 15.51 -11.71 11.58
CA GLU A 181 16.87 -11.98 12.04
C GLU A 181 16.88 -12.25 13.55
N VAL A 182 17.65 -13.21 14.01
CA VAL A 182 17.77 -13.56 15.45
C VAL A 182 18.80 -12.62 16.12
N TRP A 183 18.47 -11.34 16.20
CA TRP A 183 19.30 -10.31 16.84
C TRP A 183 18.78 -9.90 18.22
N ARG A 184 17.57 -10.32 18.58
CA ARG A 184 16.93 -9.96 19.83
C ARG A 184 16.66 -11.21 20.67
N GLU A 185 17.13 -11.19 21.90
CA GLU A 185 16.81 -12.22 22.89
C GLU A 185 15.28 -12.31 23.09
N GLY A 186 14.73 -13.50 23.07
CA GLY A 186 13.31 -13.77 23.22
C GLY A 186 12.45 -13.56 21.96
N LEU A 187 13.00 -13.09 20.82
CA LEU A 187 12.21 -12.97 19.60
C LEU A 187 11.74 -14.33 19.05
N VAL A 188 12.57 -15.36 19.24
CA VAL A 188 12.22 -16.75 18.89
C VAL A 188 11.01 -17.21 19.69
N ASP A 189 10.99 -16.95 21.00
CA ASP A 189 9.89 -17.34 21.89
C ASP A 189 8.61 -16.53 21.58
N GLN A 190 8.76 -15.24 21.27
CA GLN A 190 7.65 -14.34 20.90
C GLN A 190 7.08 -14.60 19.50
N SER A 191 7.80 -15.27 18.61
CA SER A 191 7.36 -15.54 17.24
C SER A 191 6.10 -16.43 17.19
N ALA A 192 6.00 -17.39 18.09
CA ALA A 192 4.82 -18.25 18.19
C ALA A 192 3.58 -17.47 18.65
N ASP A 193 3.73 -16.61 19.66
CA ASP A 193 2.65 -15.76 20.17
C ASP A 193 2.19 -14.76 19.09
N LEU A 194 3.15 -14.20 18.35
CA LEU A 194 2.87 -13.29 17.25
C LEU A 194 2.08 -13.97 16.12
N LEU A 195 2.50 -15.16 15.71
CA LEU A 195 1.77 -15.95 14.72
C LEU A 195 0.36 -16.31 15.23
N ALA A 196 0.22 -16.70 16.51
CA ALA A 196 -1.08 -16.98 17.10
C ALA A 196 -2.00 -15.76 17.09
N ALA A 197 -1.49 -14.57 17.40
CA ALA A 197 -2.24 -13.32 17.34
C ALA A 197 -2.68 -12.99 15.89
N LEU A 198 -1.78 -13.15 14.90
CA LEU A 198 -2.10 -12.98 13.49
C LEU A 198 -3.20 -13.93 13.01
N GLU A 199 -3.17 -15.21 13.43
CA GLU A 199 -4.20 -16.20 13.11
C GLU A 199 -5.57 -15.80 13.70
N VAL A 200 -5.61 -15.26 14.92
CA VAL A 200 -6.84 -14.75 15.54
C VAL A 200 -7.40 -13.59 14.69
N HIS A 201 -6.56 -12.63 14.30
CA HIS A 201 -6.97 -11.52 13.44
C HIS A 201 -7.46 -12.02 12.07
N TYR A 202 -6.77 -13.01 11.50
CA TYR A 202 -7.14 -13.60 10.23
C TYR A 202 -8.56 -14.17 10.27
N VAL A 203 -8.87 -14.99 11.29
CA VAL A 203 -10.21 -15.60 11.42
C VAL A 203 -11.31 -14.54 11.55
N GLU A 204 -11.08 -13.48 12.30
CA GLU A 204 -12.02 -12.37 12.43
C GLU A 204 -12.23 -11.64 11.09
N LEU A 205 -11.15 -11.29 10.39
CA LEU A 205 -11.20 -10.56 9.13
C LEU A 205 -11.77 -11.42 7.99
N ALA A 206 -11.48 -12.72 7.95
CA ALA A 206 -12.04 -13.64 6.98
C ALA A 206 -13.58 -13.70 7.06
N ARG A 207 -14.15 -13.58 8.27
CA ARG A 207 -15.62 -13.50 8.45
C ARG A 207 -16.19 -12.15 8.01
N ILE A 208 -15.41 -11.06 8.17
CA ILE A 208 -15.84 -9.70 7.78
C ILE A 208 -15.83 -9.57 6.25
N PHE A 209 -14.75 -9.96 5.60
CA PHE A 209 -14.54 -9.74 4.16
C PHE A 209 -15.09 -10.86 3.27
N ASP A 210 -15.41 -12.02 3.85
CA ASP A 210 -15.79 -13.24 3.12
C ASP A 210 -14.78 -13.65 2.02
N VAL A 211 -13.51 -13.43 2.31
CA VAL A 211 -12.36 -13.83 1.48
C VAL A 211 -11.26 -14.41 2.36
N ARG A 212 -10.35 -15.14 1.76
CA ARG A 212 -9.26 -15.84 2.47
C ARG A 212 -7.92 -15.64 1.78
N PRO A 213 -7.27 -14.47 1.99
CA PRO A 213 -5.90 -14.28 1.51
C PRO A 213 -4.98 -15.33 2.14
N GLY A 214 -3.96 -15.79 1.41
CA GLY A 214 -3.02 -16.76 1.93
C GLY A 214 -3.42 -18.23 1.81
N GLU A 215 -4.60 -18.58 1.26
CA GLU A 215 -4.96 -20.00 1.01
C GLU A 215 -4.05 -20.67 -0.01
N ARG A 216 -3.57 -19.93 -1.02
CA ARG A 216 -2.68 -20.44 -2.07
C ARG A 216 -1.22 -20.33 -1.71
N ALA A 217 -0.85 -19.28 -1.00
CA ALA A 217 0.49 -19.02 -0.51
C ALA A 217 0.36 -18.21 0.78
N ARG A 218 1.12 -18.59 1.83
CA ARG A 218 1.07 -17.89 3.13
C ARG A 218 1.34 -16.39 2.95
N ILE A 219 0.69 -15.58 3.79
CA ILE A 219 0.95 -14.14 3.86
C ILE A 219 2.32 -13.95 4.49
N PRO A 220 3.30 -13.39 3.77
CA PRO A 220 4.62 -13.16 4.32
C PRO A 220 4.63 -11.96 5.25
N VAL A 221 5.30 -12.13 6.39
CA VAL A 221 5.52 -11.10 7.42
C VAL A 221 7.01 -11.03 7.69
N SER A 222 7.65 -9.90 7.43
CA SER A 222 9.08 -9.71 7.67
C SER A 222 9.30 -8.65 8.75
N LEU A 223 10.06 -9.02 9.79
CA LEU A 223 10.44 -8.13 10.88
C LEU A 223 11.88 -7.67 10.70
N TYR A 224 12.09 -6.37 10.75
CA TYR A 224 13.38 -5.73 10.54
C TYR A 224 13.81 -4.89 11.73
N ARG A 225 15.08 -4.58 11.83
CA ARG A 225 15.57 -3.45 12.63
C ARG A 225 15.04 -2.14 12.02
N PRO A 226 14.81 -1.08 12.80
CA PRO A 226 14.25 0.17 12.27
C PRO A 226 15.03 0.76 11.08
N ALA A 227 16.37 0.74 11.15
CA ALA A 227 17.21 1.24 10.08
C ALA A 227 17.13 0.40 8.80
N GLU A 228 17.03 -0.92 8.92
CA GLU A 228 16.85 -1.84 7.78
C GLU A 228 15.47 -1.64 7.15
N PHE A 229 14.43 -1.53 7.97
CA PHE A 229 13.08 -1.21 7.51
C PHE A 229 13.06 0.07 6.68
N ALA A 230 13.67 1.15 7.18
CA ALA A 230 13.77 2.42 6.47
C ALA A 230 14.54 2.30 5.15
N ASN A 231 15.67 1.55 5.16
CA ASN A 231 16.50 1.34 3.96
C ASN A 231 15.77 0.54 2.87
N ILE A 232 14.98 -0.46 3.25
CA ILE A 232 14.24 -1.34 2.33
C ILE A 232 12.97 -0.65 1.81
N THR A 233 12.17 -0.07 2.71
CA THR A 233 10.87 0.49 2.36
C THR A 233 10.95 1.93 1.83
N GLY A 234 12.01 2.65 2.13
CA GLY A 234 12.13 4.10 1.91
C GLY A 234 11.23 4.93 2.84
N LEU A 235 10.59 4.30 3.81
CA LEU A 235 9.80 4.97 4.85
C LEU A 235 10.73 5.45 5.96
N ALA A 236 10.28 6.45 6.72
CA ALA A 236 11.03 6.92 7.87
C ALA A 236 11.13 5.81 8.95
N GLU A 237 12.22 5.80 9.73
CA GLU A 237 12.43 4.80 10.80
C GLU A 237 11.32 4.73 11.84
N TRP A 238 10.60 5.83 12.03
CA TRP A 238 9.43 5.91 12.91
C TRP A 238 8.13 5.40 12.29
N ALA A 239 8.12 5.10 10.98
CA ALA A 239 6.97 4.49 10.33
C ALA A 239 6.74 3.10 10.90
N GLY A 240 5.50 2.76 11.17
CA GLY A 240 5.18 1.61 11.98
C GLY A 240 5.23 0.26 11.26
N ALA A 241 4.75 0.12 10.00
CA ALA A 241 4.83 -1.07 9.14
C ALA A 241 4.34 -0.73 7.72
N SER A 242 4.29 -1.67 6.82
CA SER A 242 3.74 -1.49 5.47
C SER A 242 3.27 -2.82 4.88
N TYR A 243 2.29 -2.77 3.99
CA TYR A 243 1.84 -3.89 3.19
C TYR A 243 1.89 -3.58 1.69
N ASP A 244 2.61 -4.40 0.93
CA ASP A 244 2.63 -4.35 -0.55
C ASP A 244 2.50 -5.74 -1.19
N GLY A 245 2.03 -6.70 -0.44
CA GLY A 245 2.02 -8.13 -0.65
C GLY A 245 2.81 -8.85 0.43
N VAL A 246 3.63 -8.10 1.16
CA VAL A 246 4.37 -8.53 2.35
C VAL A 246 4.07 -7.55 3.47
N ILE A 247 3.75 -8.04 4.64
CA ILE A 247 3.69 -7.20 5.85
C ILE A 247 5.12 -7.00 6.34
N ARG A 248 5.61 -5.76 6.33
CA ARG A 248 6.93 -5.40 6.88
C ARG A 248 6.76 -4.54 8.10
N ALA A 249 7.42 -4.89 9.19
CA ALA A 249 7.33 -4.13 10.41
C ALA A 249 8.70 -3.94 11.07
N PRO A 250 9.03 -2.72 11.55
CA PRO A 250 10.24 -2.48 12.34
C PRO A 250 10.02 -2.92 13.79
N VAL A 251 10.99 -3.64 14.33
CA VAL A 251 11.04 -4.05 15.73
C VAL A 251 12.28 -3.45 16.37
N ALA A 252 12.10 -2.49 17.29
CA ALA A 252 13.20 -1.95 18.09
C ALA A 252 13.58 -2.93 19.22
N GLU A 253 14.87 -2.94 19.59
CA GLU A 253 15.39 -3.82 20.64
C GLU A 253 14.66 -3.65 21.97
N GLU A 254 14.28 -2.42 22.31
CA GLU A 254 13.64 -2.05 23.57
C GLU A 254 12.11 -2.12 23.53
N ARG A 255 11.52 -2.33 22.36
CA ARG A 255 10.06 -2.25 22.18
C ARG A 255 9.42 -3.60 22.46
N SER A 256 8.52 -3.66 23.44
CA SER A 256 7.65 -4.82 23.61
C SER A 256 6.77 -5.06 22.38
N LEU A 257 6.64 -6.29 21.93
CA LEU A 257 5.64 -6.73 20.94
C LEU A 257 4.24 -6.78 21.59
N GLY A 258 3.85 -5.68 22.24
CA GLY A 258 2.58 -5.57 22.96
C GLY A 258 1.42 -5.11 22.08
N ALA A 259 0.33 -4.70 22.73
CA ALA A 259 -0.94 -4.35 22.09
C ALA A 259 -0.83 -3.34 20.93
N THR A 260 0.11 -2.39 21.02
CA THR A 260 0.32 -1.41 19.92
C THR A 260 0.92 -2.05 18.67
N PHE A 261 1.82 -3.04 18.83
CA PHE A 261 2.40 -3.77 17.72
C PHE A 261 1.38 -4.72 17.10
N ASP A 262 0.57 -5.37 17.93
CA ASP A 262 -0.54 -6.22 17.51
C ASP A 262 -1.57 -5.43 16.66
N GLU A 263 -1.98 -4.24 17.14
CA GLU A 263 -2.86 -3.35 16.35
C GLU A 263 -2.25 -2.92 15.02
N LEU A 264 -0.95 -2.72 14.99
CA LEU A 264 -0.20 -2.38 13.80
C LEU A 264 -0.25 -3.50 12.77
N LEU A 265 0.05 -4.72 13.18
CA LEU A 265 0.00 -5.89 12.31
C LEU A 265 -1.43 -6.17 11.82
N ARG A 266 -2.43 -5.96 12.68
CA ARG A 266 -3.82 -6.06 12.27
C ARG A 266 -4.18 -5.04 11.18
N HIS A 267 -3.70 -3.81 11.29
CA HIS A 267 -3.90 -2.78 10.27
C HIS A 267 -3.35 -3.24 8.91
N GLU A 268 -2.11 -3.73 8.88
CA GLU A 268 -1.49 -4.22 7.65
C GLU A 268 -2.20 -5.46 7.09
N LEU A 269 -2.67 -6.33 7.98
CA LEU A 269 -3.44 -7.49 7.57
C LEU A 269 -4.77 -7.11 6.91
N ILE A 270 -5.43 -6.04 7.36
CA ILE A 270 -6.65 -5.55 6.72
C ILE A 270 -6.38 -5.16 5.26
N HIS A 271 -5.23 -4.55 4.95
CA HIS A 271 -4.84 -4.27 3.57
C HIS A 271 -4.71 -5.53 2.71
N ALA A 272 -4.23 -6.64 3.28
CA ALA A 272 -4.19 -7.93 2.58
C ALA A 272 -5.62 -8.41 2.23
N PHE A 273 -6.56 -8.27 3.16
CA PHE A 273 -7.96 -8.60 2.92
C PHE A 273 -8.64 -7.67 1.90
N VAL A 274 -8.40 -6.36 1.99
CA VAL A 274 -8.91 -5.39 1.00
C VAL A 274 -8.36 -5.71 -0.38
N ARG A 275 -7.08 -6.06 -0.49
CA ARG A 275 -6.45 -6.44 -1.75
C ARG A 275 -7.02 -7.74 -2.33
N GLU A 276 -7.26 -8.75 -1.50
CA GLU A 276 -7.89 -10.01 -1.93
C GLU A 276 -9.34 -9.78 -2.39
N ALA A 277 -10.10 -9.00 -1.65
CA ALA A 277 -11.50 -8.72 -1.95
C ALA A 277 -11.69 -7.76 -3.13
N GLY A 278 -10.87 -6.72 -3.22
CA GLY A 278 -11.05 -5.58 -4.13
C GLY A 278 -10.04 -5.46 -5.27
N GLY A 279 -8.96 -6.23 -5.22
CA GLY A 279 -7.85 -6.08 -6.16
C GLY A 279 -6.97 -4.87 -5.83
N ARG A 280 -6.25 -4.38 -6.85
CA ARG A 280 -5.26 -3.30 -6.68
C ARG A 280 -5.84 -1.89 -6.88
N ASP A 281 -7.08 -1.79 -7.37
CA ASP A 281 -7.70 -0.53 -7.79
C ASP A 281 -8.65 0.08 -6.73
N VAL A 282 -8.65 -0.47 -5.51
CA VAL A 282 -9.39 0.11 -4.39
C VAL A 282 -8.84 1.49 -4.07
N PRO A 283 -9.67 2.55 -4.03
CA PRO A 283 -9.21 3.90 -3.74
C PRO A 283 -8.51 4.00 -2.38
N GLY A 284 -7.42 4.79 -2.32
CA GLY A 284 -6.62 4.95 -1.09
C GLY A 284 -7.44 5.35 0.12
N TRP A 285 -8.38 6.29 -0.02
CA TRP A 285 -9.25 6.70 1.09
C TRP A 285 -10.10 5.55 1.65
N LEU A 286 -10.59 4.64 0.77
CA LEU A 286 -11.40 3.49 1.20
C LEU A 286 -10.52 2.41 1.84
N ASN A 287 -9.36 2.15 1.25
CA ASN A 287 -8.38 1.20 1.78
C ASN A 287 -7.88 1.60 3.17
N GLU A 288 -7.40 2.84 3.32
CA GLU A 288 -6.90 3.36 4.60
C GLU A 288 -8.02 3.58 5.63
N GLY A 289 -9.18 4.07 5.15
CA GLY A 289 -10.34 4.26 6.02
C GLY A 289 -10.84 2.95 6.62
N LEU A 290 -10.91 1.87 5.83
CA LEU A 290 -11.25 0.53 6.32
C LEU A 290 -10.19 -0.03 7.26
N ALA A 291 -8.90 0.12 6.93
CA ALA A 291 -7.82 -0.36 7.77
C ALA A 291 -7.86 0.27 9.15
N GLN A 292 -8.08 1.58 9.24
CA GLN A 292 -8.25 2.28 10.51
C GLN A 292 -9.56 1.93 11.22
N TRP A 293 -10.67 1.81 10.46
CA TRP A 293 -12.00 1.53 11.02
C TRP A 293 -12.12 0.12 11.61
N LEU A 294 -11.46 -0.86 11.03
CA LEU A 294 -11.51 -2.26 11.46
C LEU A 294 -10.39 -2.66 12.45
N GLN A 295 -9.48 -1.75 12.80
CA GLN A 295 -8.57 -1.97 13.92
C GLN A 295 -9.29 -1.80 15.27
N ARG A 296 -8.65 -2.19 16.41
CA ARG A 296 -9.36 -2.48 17.67
C ARG A 296 -9.86 -1.28 18.51
N SER A 297 -9.60 -0.04 18.14
CA SER A 297 -10.05 1.11 18.98
C SER A 297 -10.69 2.23 18.17
N PRO A 298 -11.69 1.94 17.34
CA PRO A 298 -12.14 2.92 16.35
C PRO A 298 -12.94 4.09 16.92
N ALA A 299 -13.70 3.92 18.01
CA ALA A 299 -14.67 4.93 18.47
C ALA A 299 -14.02 6.24 18.95
N GLU A 300 -12.91 6.15 19.69
CA GLU A 300 -12.18 7.35 20.15
C GLU A 300 -11.43 7.99 18.99
N ASP A 301 -10.83 7.18 18.12
CA ASP A 301 -10.10 7.65 16.95
C ASP A 301 -11.04 8.36 15.97
N VAL A 302 -12.25 7.85 15.75
CA VAL A 302 -13.29 8.53 14.94
C VAL A 302 -13.70 9.88 15.55
N ARG A 303 -13.89 9.95 16.88
CA ARG A 303 -14.21 11.24 17.53
C ARG A 303 -13.08 12.25 17.34
N ARG A 304 -11.83 11.84 17.51
CA ARG A 304 -10.65 12.67 17.28
C ARG A 304 -10.54 13.09 15.81
N ALA A 305 -10.74 12.16 14.87
CA ALA A 305 -10.73 12.45 13.45
C ALA A 305 -11.79 13.50 13.06
N ARG A 306 -13.03 13.31 13.49
CA ARG A 306 -14.11 14.29 13.25
C ARG A 306 -13.78 15.64 13.86
N SER A 307 -13.24 15.69 15.09
CA SER A 307 -12.83 16.94 15.74
C SER A 307 -11.71 17.64 14.97
N ALA A 308 -10.71 16.90 14.48
CA ALA A 308 -9.59 17.44 13.72
C ALA A 308 -9.99 17.97 12.33
N LEU A 309 -11.09 17.47 11.77
CA LEU A 309 -11.61 17.91 10.47
C LEU A 309 -12.45 19.19 10.54
N ARG A 310 -12.94 19.58 11.73
CA ARG A 310 -13.78 20.78 11.88
C ARG A 310 -13.04 22.03 11.45
N GLY A 311 -13.65 22.76 10.52
CA GLY A 311 -13.08 24.01 9.98
C GLY A 311 -11.86 23.82 9.08
N GLN A 312 -11.47 22.57 8.79
CA GLN A 312 -10.37 22.30 7.86
C GLN A 312 -10.86 22.20 6.41
N PRO A 313 -10.02 22.57 5.43
CA PRO A 313 -10.34 22.35 4.03
C PRO A 313 -10.56 20.86 3.74
N TRP A 314 -11.65 20.55 3.08
CA TRP A 314 -11.96 19.18 2.66
C TRP A 314 -11.09 18.78 1.46
N ILE A 315 -10.63 17.53 1.43
CA ILE A 315 -9.90 16.96 0.30
C ILE A 315 -10.89 16.12 -0.51
N GLU A 316 -11.09 16.47 -1.77
CA GLU A 316 -12.00 15.73 -2.66
C GLU A 316 -11.59 14.25 -2.73
N LEU A 317 -12.54 13.32 -2.55
CA LEU A 317 -12.27 11.87 -2.59
C LEU A 317 -11.62 11.41 -3.91
N SER A 318 -11.88 12.12 -5.00
CA SER A 318 -11.23 11.88 -6.29
C SER A 318 -9.72 12.09 -6.26
N SER A 319 -9.22 12.96 -5.38
CA SER A 319 -7.79 13.22 -5.13
C SER A 319 -7.16 12.20 -4.18
N LEU A 320 -7.97 11.48 -3.41
CA LEU A 320 -7.56 10.45 -2.46
C LEU A 320 -7.66 9.02 -3.03
N ARG A 321 -7.66 8.88 -4.35
CA ARG A 321 -7.66 7.55 -5.01
C ARG A 321 -6.34 6.83 -4.84
N GLY A 322 -5.31 7.61 -4.70
CA GLY A 322 -3.95 7.25 -4.59
C GLY A 322 -3.44 6.91 -3.20
N SER A 323 -2.10 6.58 -3.11
CA SER A 323 -1.42 6.51 -1.81
C SER A 323 -1.59 7.84 -1.09
N LEU A 324 -2.11 7.80 0.11
CA LEU A 324 -2.28 9.02 0.91
C LEU A 324 -0.94 9.63 1.31
N THR A 325 0.12 8.82 1.40
CA THR A 325 1.47 9.34 1.72
C THR A 325 2.15 10.04 0.55
N SER A 326 1.61 9.93 -0.67
CA SER A 326 2.10 10.68 -1.83
C SER A 326 1.57 12.12 -1.89
N LEU A 327 0.75 12.53 -0.93
CA LEU A 327 0.25 13.90 -0.82
C LEU A 327 1.40 14.85 -0.43
N PRO A 328 1.28 16.17 -0.77
CA PRO A 328 2.44 17.07 -0.83
C PRO A 328 3.11 17.38 0.51
N ASP A 329 2.40 17.24 1.62
CA ASP A 329 2.91 17.60 2.96
C ASP A 329 2.26 16.78 4.07
N THR A 330 2.95 16.69 5.20
CA THR A 330 2.50 15.93 6.38
C THR A 330 1.13 16.38 6.92
N PRO A 331 0.79 17.67 7.03
CA PRO A 331 -0.54 18.10 7.43
C PRO A 331 -1.65 17.60 6.50
N THR A 332 -1.43 17.63 5.19
CA THR A 332 -2.38 17.11 4.20
C THR A 332 -2.52 15.59 4.29
N VAL A 333 -1.41 14.87 4.46
CA VAL A 333 -1.42 13.42 4.71
C VAL A 333 -2.25 13.09 5.95
N THR A 334 -1.97 13.72 7.08
CA THR A 334 -2.68 13.51 8.35
C THR A 334 -4.18 13.76 8.21
N ARG A 335 -4.56 14.84 7.53
CA ARG A 335 -5.95 15.18 7.27
C ARG A 335 -6.63 14.14 6.37
N ALA A 336 -5.95 13.64 5.34
CA ALA A 336 -6.46 12.61 4.46
C ALA A 336 -6.76 11.30 5.20
N TYR A 337 -5.87 10.89 6.12
CA TYR A 337 -6.11 9.72 6.99
C TYR A 337 -7.29 9.93 7.93
N ALA A 338 -7.38 11.09 8.60
CA ALA A 338 -8.52 11.43 9.46
C ALA A 338 -9.84 11.45 8.68
N GLN A 339 -9.82 12.02 7.48
CA GLN A 339 -10.98 12.08 6.58
C GLN A 339 -11.42 10.69 6.14
N SER A 340 -10.49 9.82 5.76
CA SER A 340 -10.74 8.45 5.34
C SER A 340 -11.39 7.63 6.46
N LEU A 341 -10.83 7.68 7.68
CA LEU A 341 -11.39 7.02 8.85
C LEU A 341 -12.80 7.53 9.17
N ALA A 342 -12.95 8.85 9.33
CA ALA A 342 -14.21 9.45 9.75
C ALA A 342 -15.33 9.25 8.73
N PHE A 343 -15.00 9.26 7.44
CA PHE A 343 -15.97 9.03 6.38
C PHE A 343 -16.35 7.54 6.25
N CYS A 344 -15.41 6.60 6.35
CA CYS A 344 -15.73 5.17 6.40
C CYS A 344 -16.61 4.83 7.61
N ALA A 345 -16.30 5.37 8.79
CA ALA A 345 -17.14 5.21 9.97
C ALA A 345 -18.56 5.76 9.77
N TYR A 346 -18.68 6.94 9.15
CA TYR A 346 -19.98 7.52 8.81
C TYR A 346 -20.78 6.65 7.85
N LEU A 347 -20.15 6.11 6.81
CA LEU A 347 -20.84 5.23 5.86
C LEU A 347 -21.30 3.92 6.51
N ASP A 348 -20.51 3.35 7.43
CA ASP A 348 -20.92 2.17 8.22
C ASP A 348 -22.09 2.52 9.17
N GLU A 349 -22.05 3.67 9.86
CA GLU A 349 -23.10 4.13 10.74
C GLU A 349 -24.45 4.36 10.01
N GLN A 350 -24.40 4.93 8.79
CA GLN A 350 -25.62 5.29 8.05
C GLN A 350 -26.17 4.15 7.19
N HIS A 351 -25.31 3.30 6.64
CA HIS A 351 -25.69 2.33 5.62
C HIS A 351 -25.28 0.89 5.95
N GLY A 352 -24.55 0.71 7.06
CA GLY A 352 -24.00 -0.57 7.47
C GLY A 352 -22.71 -0.93 6.73
N ARG A 353 -21.89 -1.76 7.38
CA ARG A 353 -20.59 -2.22 6.86
C ARG A 353 -20.65 -2.88 5.49
N GLY A 354 -21.76 -3.52 5.18
CA GLY A 354 -21.97 -4.20 3.90
C GLY A 354 -21.74 -3.30 2.69
N VAL A 355 -22.06 -1.99 2.80
CA VAL A 355 -21.84 -1.05 1.69
C VAL A 355 -20.35 -0.83 1.42
N LEU A 356 -19.53 -0.71 2.45
CA LEU A 356 -18.07 -0.55 2.31
C LEU A 356 -17.43 -1.79 1.67
N LEU A 357 -17.83 -2.98 2.13
CA LEU A 357 -17.35 -4.25 1.59
C LEU A 357 -17.81 -4.46 0.14
N ALA A 358 -19.04 -4.07 -0.20
CA ALA A 358 -19.54 -4.11 -1.57
C ALA A 358 -18.75 -3.17 -2.49
N MET A 359 -18.42 -1.96 -2.03
CA MET A 359 -17.57 -1.02 -2.78
C MET A 359 -16.19 -1.59 -3.05
N VAL A 360 -15.58 -2.25 -2.07
CA VAL A 360 -14.30 -2.97 -2.25
C VAL A 360 -14.46 -4.08 -3.29
N ALA A 361 -15.43 -4.97 -3.13
CA ALA A 361 -15.67 -6.08 -4.06
C ALA A 361 -16.04 -5.61 -5.48
N GLY A 362 -16.70 -4.46 -5.61
CA GLY A 362 -17.00 -3.81 -6.88
C GLY A 362 -15.75 -3.44 -7.65
N CYS A 363 -14.71 -2.96 -6.96
CA CYS A 363 -13.42 -2.63 -7.59
C CYS A 363 -12.80 -3.84 -8.30
N LYS A 364 -12.87 -5.04 -7.71
CA LYS A 364 -12.38 -6.28 -8.34
C LYS A 364 -13.11 -6.63 -9.65
N ARG A 365 -14.38 -6.22 -9.77
CA ARG A 365 -15.20 -6.38 -10.98
C ARG A 365 -15.03 -5.24 -11.98
N GLY A 366 -14.19 -4.24 -11.68
CA GLY A 366 -14.00 -3.05 -12.52
C GLY A 366 -15.09 -1.98 -12.36
N GLU A 367 -15.96 -2.11 -11.34
CA GLU A 367 -16.98 -1.12 -11.02
C GLU A 367 -16.38 0.08 -10.28
N SER A 368 -16.94 1.27 -10.48
CA SER A 368 -16.55 2.42 -9.67
C SER A 368 -17.18 2.34 -8.28
N VAL A 369 -16.46 2.84 -7.26
CA VAL A 369 -16.99 2.92 -5.89
C VAL A 369 -18.30 3.72 -5.81
N ASP A 370 -18.46 4.77 -6.64
CA ASP A 370 -19.68 5.56 -6.71
C ASP A 370 -20.86 4.75 -7.27
N ALA A 371 -20.64 4.01 -8.37
CA ALA A 371 -21.70 3.18 -8.96
C ALA A 371 -22.14 2.08 -7.99
N THR A 372 -21.20 1.41 -7.31
CA THR A 372 -21.53 0.39 -6.32
C THR A 372 -22.27 1.02 -5.13
N PHE A 373 -21.78 2.14 -4.58
CA PHE A 373 -22.43 2.85 -3.49
C PHE A 373 -23.89 3.24 -3.86
N GLN A 374 -24.07 3.83 -5.05
CA GLN A 374 -25.40 4.23 -5.52
C GLN A 374 -26.35 3.03 -5.70
N SER A 375 -25.85 1.89 -6.14
CA SER A 375 -26.69 0.68 -6.28
C SER A 375 -27.22 0.18 -4.93
N TRP A 376 -26.46 0.34 -3.87
CA TRP A 376 -26.80 -0.10 -2.51
C TRP A 376 -27.67 0.89 -1.73
N THR A 377 -27.39 2.20 -1.88
CA THR A 377 -27.97 3.23 -1.01
C THR A 377 -28.98 4.12 -1.73
N ARG A 378 -29.02 4.10 -3.07
CA ARG A 378 -29.77 5.03 -3.94
C ARG A 378 -29.25 6.48 -3.90
N LEU A 379 -28.18 6.76 -3.17
CA LEU A 379 -27.50 8.05 -3.10
C LEU A 379 -26.21 7.99 -3.93
N ARG A 380 -25.79 9.11 -4.47
CA ARG A 380 -24.42 9.25 -5.03
C ARG A 380 -23.43 9.41 -3.87
N LEU A 381 -22.23 8.92 -4.05
CA LEU A 381 -21.20 9.04 -3.02
C LEU A 381 -20.90 10.52 -2.66
N ALA A 382 -20.94 11.42 -3.65
CA ALA A 382 -20.78 12.86 -3.43
C ALA A 382 -21.91 13.48 -2.56
N GLU A 383 -23.13 12.93 -2.63
CA GLU A 383 -24.24 13.37 -1.77
C GLU A 383 -24.02 12.93 -0.32
N ALA A 384 -23.57 11.69 -0.11
CA ALA A 384 -23.18 11.20 1.22
C ALA A 384 -22.00 12.00 1.81
N GLU A 385 -21.03 12.34 0.96
CA GLU A 385 -19.90 13.19 1.33
C GLU A 385 -20.35 14.60 1.79
N ALA A 386 -21.28 15.22 1.04
CA ALA A 386 -21.84 16.53 1.40
C ALA A 386 -22.62 16.48 2.72
N LEU A 387 -23.41 15.43 2.96
CA LEU A 387 -24.14 15.22 4.21
C LEU A 387 -23.19 15.04 5.39
N PHE A 388 -22.15 14.24 5.22
CA PHE A 388 -21.11 14.05 6.25
C PHE A 388 -20.44 15.37 6.61
N ARG A 389 -20.02 16.16 5.62
CA ARG A 389 -19.38 17.48 5.83
C ARG A 389 -20.29 18.46 6.56
N ALA A 390 -21.59 18.46 6.26
CA ALA A 390 -22.57 19.31 6.94
C ALA A 390 -22.78 18.92 8.40
N GLY A 391 -22.48 17.67 8.77
CA GLY A 391 -22.59 17.14 10.13
C GLY A 391 -21.29 17.23 10.99
N LEU A 392 -20.17 17.70 10.42
CA LEU A 392 -18.91 17.89 11.15
C LEU A 392 -18.95 19.15 12.04
#